data_0cfd2d6dc9db1c976b21af8754a83fe9
#
_entry.id   0cfd2d6dc9db1c976b21af8754a83fe9
#
_cell.length_a   1.000
_cell.length_b   1.000
_cell.length_c   1.000
_cell.angle_alpha   90.00
_cell.angle_beta   90.00
_cell.angle_gamma   90.00
#
_symmetry.space_group_name_H-M   'P 1'
#
loop_
_entity.id
_entity.type
_entity.pdbx_description
1 polymer ?
#
loop_
_entity_poly.entity_id
_entity_poly.type
_entity_poly.pdbx_seq_one_letter_code
_entity_poly.pdbx_strand_id
1 'polypeptide(L)'
;MAEIENSKDLISVLWSGADILRSKMDANEYKDYLLGIVFYKYLSDSFLIKVYDLLYDEKPATLKEALEAYKEALEDESAEELKDQLSEECHYVMEPELTYTYFADAARNNSFNREQLQKGFNNIEQSDPIFADLFTDIDLYSNRLGAGDQKQSDTVASLIKEIDKADLLNSDAEILGNAYEYLIGQFASETGKKAGEFYTPQAVSKILTKIAISGQEDKKGLSVYDPCMGSGSLLLNAKKYASAPEYIKYYGQEQNTSTYNLARMNMFLHGIVAENQHLRNGDTLDGDWPTGEETDFNMVLMNPPYSAKWSAA
;
A
#
# COMPACT_ATOMS: atom_id res chain seq x y z
N MET A 1 -0.59 -16.63 19.45
CA MET A 1 0.15 -17.67 18.70
C MET A 1 -0.39 -17.82 17.30
N ALA A 2 -1.69 -17.88 17.06
CA ALA A 2 -2.29 -17.94 15.72
C ALA A 2 -1.96 -16.71 14.84
N GLU A 3 -1.99 -15.50 15.40
CA GLU A 3 -1.64 -14.26 14.67
C GLU A 3 -0.18 -14.22 14.20
N ILE A 4 0.74 -14.76 14.99
CA ILE A 4 2.18 -14.84 14.63
C ILE A 4 2.41 -15.90 13.55
N GLU A 5 1.63 -16.95 13.52
CA GLU A 5 1.68 -18.01 12.52
C GLU A 5 1.13 -17.49 11.18
N ASN A 6 -0.03 -16.83 11.18
CA ASN A 6 -0.61 -16.18 10.01
C ASN A 6 0.30 -15.10 9.40
N SER A 7 0.96 -14.29 10.22
CA SER A 7 1.91 -13.28 9.74
C SER A 7 3.14 -13.90 9.07
N LYS A 8 3.67 -15.02 9.58
CA LYS A 8 4.81 -15.70 8.97
C LYS A 8 4.47 -16.35 7.64
N ASP A 9 3.30 -16.94 7.55
CA ASP A 9 2.81 -17.56 6.31
C ASP A 9 2.58 -16.50 5.24
N LEU A 10 1.97 -15.36 5.59
CA LEU A 10 1.80 -14.22 4.69
C LEU A 10 3.15 -13.68 4.19
N ILE A 11 4.10 -13.43 5.10
CA ILE A 11 5.45 -12.96 4.75
C ILE A 11 6.13 -13.97 3.80
N SER A 12 6.00 -15.27 4.06
CA SER A 12 6.60 -16.32 3.23
C SER A 12 6.03 -16.31 1.81
N VAL A 13 4.71 -16.18 1.67
CA VAL A 13 4.04 -16.10 0.36
C VAL A 13 4.49 -14.85 -0.39
N LEU A 14 4.46 -13.70 0.25
CA LEU A 14 4.87 -12.44 -0.39
C LEU A 14 6.35 -12.47 -0.79
N TRP A 15 7.21 -13.08 0.05
CA TRP A 15 8.64 -13.25 -0.27
C TRP A 15 8.88 -14.21 -1.44
N SER A 16 8.06 -15.26 -1.57
CA SER A 16 8.11 -16.15 -2.74
C SER A 16 7.78 -15.41 -4.05
N GLY A 17 6.93 -14.38 -3.98
CA GLY A 17 6.71 -13.47 -5.10
C GLY A 17 7.97 -12.72 -5.52
N ALA A 18 8.80 -12.27 -4.56
CA ALA A 18 10.09 -11.64 -4.85
C ALA A 18 11.05 -12.56 -5.61
N ASP A 19 11.06 -13.87 -5.33
CA ASP A 19 11.95 -14.85 -5.99
C ASP A 19 11.66 -14.97 -7.48
N ILE A 20 10.42 -14.76 -7.91
CA ILE A 20 10.05 -14.74 -9.34
C ILE A 20 10.77 -13.61 -10.08
N LEU A 21 10.91 -12.45 -9.45
CA LEU A 21 11.50 -11.25 -10.04
C LEU A 21 13.00 -11.13 -9.80
N ARG A 22 13.54 -11.68 -8.71
CA ARG A 22 14.95 -11.58 -8.30
C ARG A 22 15.91 -12.08 -9.37
N SER A 23 15.54 -13.06 -10.17
CA SER A 23 16.36 -13.56 -11.29
C SER A 23 16.37 -12.64 -12.52
N LYS A 24 15.55 -11.59 -12.54
CA LYS A 24 15.27 -10.74 -13.70
C LYS A 24 15.68 -9.29 -13.51
N MET A 25 15.65 -8.78 -12.28
CA MET A 25 15.92 -7.37 -11.97
C MET A 25 16.48 -7.21 -10.56
N ASP A 26 17.09 -6.05 -10.28
CA ASP A 26 17.66 -5.73 -8.97
C ASP A 26 16.60 -5.44 -7.92
N ALA A 27 16.97 -5.57 -6.62
CA ALA A 27 16.06 -5.37 -5.50
C ALA A 27 15.38 -3.99 -5.49
N ASN A 28 16.08 -2.95 -5.91
CA ASN A 28 15.52 -1.60 -6.04
C ASN A 28 14.35 -1.52 -7.04
N GLU A 29 14.28 -2.43 -7.98
CA GLU A 29 13.29 -2.45 -9.04
C GLU A 29 12.17 -3.43 -8.72
N TYR A 30 12.50 -4.68 -8.36
CA TYR A 30 11.44 -5.66 -8.12
C TYR A 30 10.61 -5.37 -6.88
N LYS A 31 11.13 -4.57 -5.92
CA LYS A 31 10.34 -4.13 -4.77
C LYS A 31 9.08 -3.37 -5.19
N ASP A 32 9.20 -2.47 -6.18
CA ASP A 32 8.08 -1.63 -6.63
C ASP A 32 6.99 -2.49 -7.29
N TYR A 33 7.38 -3.48 -8.11
CA TYR A 33 6.42 -4.45 -8.67
C TYR A 33 5.74 -5.28 -7.59
N LEU A 34 6.51 -5.86 -6.67
CA LEU A 34 5.95 -6.71 -5.63
C LEU A 34 5.00 -5.92 -4.72
N LEU A 35 5.50 -4.81 -4.18
CA LEU A 35 4.75 -4.01 -3.22
C LEU A 35 3.52 -3.36 -3.83
N GLY A 36 3.61 -2.88 -5.08
CA GLY A 36 2.47 -2.31 -5.78
C GLY A 36 1.41 -3.36 -6.16
N ILE A 37 1.80 -4.57 -6.58
CA ILE A 37 0.83 -5.64 -6.87
C ILE A 37 0.16 -6.16 -5.59
N VAL A 38 0.90 -6.25 -4.47
CA VAL A 38 0.33 -6.57 -3.15
C VAL A 38 -0.68 -5.49 -2.74
N PHE A 39 -0.35 -4.22 -2.94
CA PHE A 39 -1.26 -3.12 -2.65
C PHE A 39 -2.51 -3.15 -3.55
N TYR A 40 -2.35 -3.42 -4.84
CA TYR A 40 -3.49 -3.58 -5.73
C TYR A 40 -4.40 -4.73 -5.31
N LYS A 41 -3.82 -5.87 -4.90
CA LYS A 41 -4.59 -6.97 -4.33
C LYS A 41 -5.38 -6.51 -3.10
N TYR A 42 -4.74 -5.80 -2.18
CA TYR A 42 -5.40 -5.27 -0.99
C TYR A 42 -6.61 -4.38 -1.35
N LEU A 43 -6.44 -3.45 -2.27
CA LEU A 43 -7.55 -2.60 -2.72
C LEU A 43 -8.69 -3.42 -3.32
N SER A 44 -8.36 -4.36 -4.20
CA SER A 44 -9.35 -5.22 -4.86
C SER A 44 -10.08 -6.13 -3.89
N ASP A 45 -9.37 -6.76 -2.96
CA ASP A 45 -9.97 -7.66 -1.99
C ASP A 45 -10.86 -6.89 -1.00
N SER A 46 -10.39 -5.73 -0.51
CA SER A 46 -11.16 -4.83 0.34
C SER A 46 -12.43 -4.32 -0.35
N PHE A 47 -12.33 -3.99 -1.64
CA PHE A 47 -13.46 -3.59 -2.46
C PHE A 47 -14.52 -4.70 -2.55
N LEU A 48 -14.12 -5.92 -2.89
CA LEU A 48 -15.06 -7.05 -3.00
C LEU A 48 -15.70 -7.40 -1.65
N ILE A 49 -14.95 -7.32 -0.55
CA ILE A 49 -15.50 -7.49 0.81
C ILE A 49 -16.56 -6.42 1.08
N LYS A 50 -16.28 -5.16 0.72
CA LYS A 50 -17.21 -4.06 0.90
C LYS A 50 -18.47 -4.20 0.03
N VAL A 51 -18.32 -4.60 -1.22
CA VAL A 51 -19.47 -4.94 -2.10
C VAL A 51 -20.37 -5.95 -1.42
N TYR A 52 -19.79 -7.04 -0.92
CA TYR A 52 -20.56 -8.13 -0.32
C TYR A 52 -21.27 -7.69 0.98
N ASP A 53 -20.56 -6.90 1.81
CA ASP A 53 -21.09 -6.28 3.02
C ASP A 53 -22.32 -5.38 2.72
N LEU A 54 -22.22 -4.53 1.69
CA LEU A 54 -23.32 -3.67 1.26
C LEU A 54 -24.53 -4.46 0.72
N LEU A 55 -24.31 -5.61 0.07
CA LEU A 55 -25.38 -6.42 -0.49
C LEU A 55 -26.08 -7.30 0.56
N TYR A 56 -25.35 -7.82 1.54
CA TYR A 56 -25.83 -8.89 2.42
C TYR A 56 -25.67 -8.61 3.92
N ASP A 57 -25.02 -7.52 4.33
CA ASP A 57 -24.65 -7.22 5.73
C ASP A 57 -23.84 -8.37 6.38
N GLU A 58 -23.00 -9.05 5.57
CA GLU A 58 -22.20 -10.22 5.94
C GLU A 58 -20.84 -10.18 5.26
N LYS A 59 -19.89 -10.99 5.77
CA LYS A 59 -18.63 -11.24 5.07
C LYS A 59 -18.76 -12.40 4.08
N PRO A 60 -18.15 -12.35 2.89
CA PRO A 60 -18.15 -13.45 1.95
C PRO A 60 -17.34 -14.64 2.50
N ALA A 61 -17.73 -15.86 2.15
CA ALA A 61 -16.91 -17.03 2.45
C ALA A 61 -15.65 -17.09 1.56
N THR A 62 -15.72 -16.53 0.36
CA THR A 62 -14.57 -16.41 -0.57
C THR A 62 -14.69 -15.13 -1.40
N LEU A 63 -13.55 -14.59 -1.85
CA LEU A 63 -13.53 -13.44 -2.78
C LEU A 63 -14.16 -13.77 -4.14
N LYS A 64 -14.18 -15.03 -4.53
CA LYS A 64 -14.87 -15.46 -5.75
C LYS A 64 -16.39 -15.35 -5.61
N GLU A 65 -16.93 -15.73 -4.47
CA GLU A 65 -18.35 -15.53 -4.16
C GLU A 65 -18.71 -14.05 -4.20
N ALA A 66 -17.88 -13.19 -3.58
CA ALA A 66 -18.09 -11.75 -3.63
C ALA A 66 -18.05 -11.17 -5.05
N LEU A 67 -17.14 -11.67 -5.90
CA LEU A 67 -17.05 -11.26 -7.29
C LEU A 67 -18.29 -11.66 -8.10
N GLU A 68 -18.79 -12.88 -7.91
CA GLU A 68 -20.01 -13.32 -8.61
C GLU A 68 -21.24 -12.54 -8.12
N ALA A 69 -21.38 -12.31 -6.80
CA ALA A 69 -22.43 -11.45 -6.25
C ALA A 69 -22.38 -10.02 -6.81
N TYR A 70 -21.16 -9.48 -6.99
CA TYR A 70 -20.98 -8.17 -7.60
C TYR A 70 -21.42 -8.13 -9.05
N LYS A 71 -21.07 -9.14 -9.85
CA LYS A 71 -21.53 -9.25 -11.25
C LYS A 71 -23.04 -9.31 -11.37
N GLU A 72 -23.68 -10.11 -10.51
CA GLU A 72 -25.14 -10.21 -10.46
C GLU A 72 -25.79 -8.85 -10.08
N ALA A 73 -25.25 -8.16 -9.08
CA ALA A 73 -25.74 -6.86 -8.65
C ALA A 73 -25.61 -5.77 -9.73
N LEU A 74 -24.61 -5.87 -10.60
CA LEU A 74 -24.43 -4.92 -11.72
C LEU A 74 -25.46 -5.12 -12.86
N GLU A 75 -26.17 -6.26 -12.90
CA GLU A 75 -27.27 -6.50 -13.84
C GLU A 75 -28.63 -5.97 -13.31
N ASP A 76 -28.70 -5.56 -12.05
CA ASP A 76 -29.91 -5.06 -11.41
C ASP A 76 -30.14 -3.56 -11.70
N GLU A 77 -31.38 -3.10 -11.55
CA GLU A 77 -31.75 -1.67 -11.67
C GLU A 77 -31.06 -0.77 -10.60
N SER A 78 -30.64 -1.35 -9.48
CA SER A 78 -29.93 -0.68 -8.38
C SER A 78 -28.41 -0.57 -8.60
N ALA A 79 -27.86 -1.01 -9.72
CA ALA A 79 -26.42 -1.04 -9.99
C ALA A 79 -25.74 0.33 -9.82
N GLU A 80 -26.37 1.41 -10.29
CA GLU A 80 -25.80 2.76 -10.15
C GLU A 80 -25.80 3.24 -8.69
N GLU A 81 -26.83 2.93 -7.90
CA GLU A 81 -26.88 3.26 -6.46
C GLU A 81 -25.75 2.52 -5.70
N LEU A 82 -25.51 1.26 -6.03
CA LEU A 82 -24.40 0.49 -5.46
C LEU A 82 -23.04 1.11 -5.81
N LYS A 83 -22.85 1.53 -7.09
CA LYS A 83 -21.59 2.19 -7.50
C LYS A 83 -21.38 3.51 -6.79
N ASP A 84 -22.43 4.30 -6.62
CA ASP A 84 -22.35 5.58 -5.90
C ASP A 84 -21.93 5.35 -4.43
N GLN A 85 -22.55 4.39 -3.74
CA GLN A 85 -22.16 4.02 -2.37
C GLN A 85 -20.70 3.54 -2.28
N LEU A 86 -20.29 2.67 -3.22
CA LEU A 86 -18.90 2.19 -3.27
C LEU A 86 -17.91 3.32 -3.54
N SER A 87 -18.27 4.28 -4.40
CA SER A 87 -17.45 5.47 -4.67
C SER A 87 -17.30 6.33 -3.43
N GLU A 88 -18.36 6.53 -2.65
CA GLU A 88 -18.31 7.30 -1.41
C GLU A 88 -17.46 6.62 -0.32
N GLU A 89 -17.58 5.29 -0.17
CA GLU A 89 -16.94 4.57 0.93
C GLU A 89 -15.53 4.10 0.62
N CYS A 90 -15.26 3.72 -0.65
CA CYS A 90 -13.95 3.22 -1.07
C CYS A 90 -13.08 4.29 -1.76
N HIS A 91 -13.66 5.38 -2.26
CA HIS A 91 -13.05 6.38 -3.14
C HIS A 91 -12.70 5.85 -4.55
N TYR A 92 -13.10 4.64 -4.88
CA TYR A 92 -12.96 4.03 -6.20
C TYR A 92 -14.04 2.98 -6.45
N VAL A 93 -14.30 2.73 -7.73
CA VAL A 93 -15.14 1.62 -8.20
C VAL A 93 -14.34 0.82 -9.21
N MET A 94 -14.31 -0.50 -9.04
CA MET A 94 -13.62 -1.42 -9.95
C MET A 94 -14.64 -2.19 -10.78
N GLU A 95 -14.43 -2.26 -12.09
CA GLU A 95 -15.19 -3.22 -12.90
C GLU A 95 -14.78 -4.67 -12.52
N PRO A 96 -15.69 -5.65 -12.61
CA PRO A 96 -15.41 -7.06 -12.26
C PRO A 96 -14.13 -7.62 -12.89
N GLU A 97 -13.87 -7.27 -14.17
CA GLU A 97 -12.72 -7.71 -14.95
C GLU A 97 -11.41 -7.04 -14.55
N LEU A 98 -11.47 -6.03 -13.69
CA LEU A 98 -10.30 -5.33 -13.15
C LEU A 98 -9.97 -5.77 -11.72
N THR A 99 -10.77 -6.67 -11.11
CA THR A 99 -10.48 -7.18 -9.78
C THR A 99 -9.29 -8.13 -9.78
N TYR A 100 -8.56 -8.17 -8.66
CA TYR A 100 -7.44 -9.09 -8.49
C TYR A 100 -7.88 -10.56 -8.60
N THR A 101 -9.05 -10.88 -8.04
CA THR A 101 -9.67 -12.23 -8.12
C THR A 101 -9.88 -12.66 -9.58
N TYR A 102 -10.35 -11.75 -10.44
CA TYR A 102 -10.46 -12.02 -11.88
C TYR A 102 -9.08 -12.25 -12.51
N PHE A 103 -8.09 -11.44 -12.21
CA PHE A 103 -6.73 -11.60 -12.73
C PHE A 103 -6.08 -12.91 -12.27
N ALA A 104 -6.30 -13.32 -11.04
CA ALA A 104 -5.80 -14.60 -10.52
C ALA A 104 -6.44 -15.80 -11.24
N ASP A 105 -7.74 -15.76 -11.50
CA ASP A 105 -8.43 -16.78 -12.29
C ASP A 105 -7.94 -16.81 -13.74
N ALA A 106 -7.79 -15.65 -14.38
CA ALA A 106 -7.25 -15.55 -15.73
C ALA A 106 -5.79 -16.06 -15.80
N ALA A 107 -4.97 -15.78 -14.80
CA ALA A 107 -3.60 -16.28 -14.72
C ALA A 107 -3.54 -17.81 -14.54
N ARG A 108 -4.43 -18.41 -13.75
CA ARG A 108 -4.56 -19.86 -13.60
C ARG A 108 -4.98 -20.55 -14.91
N ASN A 109 -5.84 -19.89 -15.69
CA ASN A 109 -6.37 -20.39 -16.96
C ASN A 109 -5.50 -20.01 -18.18
N ASN A 110 -4.30 -19.42 -17.97
CA ASN A 110 -3.39 -18.94 -19.02
C ASN A 110 -4.04 -17.93 -20.01
N SER A 111 -5.01 -17.15 -19.53
CA SER A 111 -5.69 -16.09 -20.28
C SER A 111 -5.43 -14.68 -19.73
N PHE A 112 -4.48 -14.54 -18.79
CA PHE A 112 -4.10 -13.25 -18.22
C PHE A 112 -3.53 -12.31 -19.27
N ASN A 113 -4.01 -11.06 -19.24
CA ASN A 113 -3.51 -9.97 -20.07
C ASN A 113 -3.02 -8.82 -19.19
N ARG A 114 -1.73 -8.47 -19.29
CA ARG A 114 -1.12 -7.35 -18.56
C ARG A 114 -1.78 -6.00 -18.87
N GLU A 115 -2.35 -5.82 -20.08
CA GLU A 115 -3.06 -4.60 -20.45
C GLU A 115 -4.29 -4.36 -19.59
N GLN A 116 -4.98 -5.44 -19.17
CA GLN A 116 -6.10 -5.33 -18.24
C GLN A 116 -5.61 -4.90 -16.85
N LEU A 117 -4.49 -5.42 -16.37
CA LEU A 117 -3.90 -4.97 -15.12
C LEU A 117 -3.49 -3.49 -15.18
N GLN A 118 -2.90 -3.05 -16.31
CA GLN A 118 -2.61 -1.62 -16.52
C GLN A 118 -3.88 -0.76 -16.50
N LYS A 119 -4.98 -1.24 -17.08
CA LYS A 119 -6.28 -0.56 -16.97
C LYS A 119 -6.76 -0.51 -15.52
N GLY A 120 -6.54 -1.57 -14.74
CA GLY A 120 -6.86 -1.59 -13.33
C GLY A 120 -6.07 -0.55 -12.53
N PHE A 121 -4.76 -0.43 -12.77
CA PHE A 121 -3.95 0.63 -12.16
C PHE A 121 -4.48 2.02 -12.52
N ASN A 122 -4.69 2.28 -13.80
CA ASN A 122 -5.23 3.56 -14.28
C ASN A 122 -6.62 3.85 -13.71
N ASN A 123 -7.47 2.85 -13.54
CA ASN A 123 -8.80 3.00 -12.94
C ASN A 123 -8.69 3.52 -11.49
N ILE A 124 -7.83 2.93 -10.67
CA ILE A 124 -7.60 3.39 -9.30
C ILE A 124 -7.01 4.81 -9.28
N GLU A 125 -5.94 5.05 -10.04
CA GLU A 125 -5.25 6.35 -10.07
C GLU A 125 -6.14 7.51 -10.53
N GLN A 126 -7.15 7.23 -11.36
CA GLN A 126 -8.08 8.24 -11.89
C GLN A 126 -9.35 8.40 -11.04
N SER A 127 -9.58 7.52 -10.07
CA SER A 127 -10.80 7.54 -9.26
C SER A 127 -10.82 8.70 -8.27
N ASP A 128 -9.70 8.95 -7.59
CA ASP A 128 -9.58 9.99 -6.58
C ASP A 128 -8.13 10.52 -6.55
N PRO A 129 -7.90 11.82 -6.34
CA PRO A 129 -6.56 12.39 -6.19
C PRO A 129 -5.67 11.71 -5.15
N ILE A 130 -6.27 11.08 -4.13
CA ILE A 130 -5.53 10.33 -3.12
C ILE A 130 -4.79 9.11 -3.67
N PHE A 131 -5.17 8.61 -4.86
CA PHE A 131 -4.54 7.49 -5.53
C PHE A 131 -3.68 7.89 -6.73
N ALA A 132 -3.62 9.18 -7.06
CA ALA A 132 -2.88 9.65 -8.24
C ALA A 132 -1.43 9.18 -8.22
N ASP A 133 -0.95 8.67 -9.36
CA ASP A 133 0.44 8.26 -9.59
C ASP A 133 0.99 7.14 -8.68
N LEU A 134 0.13 6.37 -8.00
CA LEU A 134 0.57 5.31 -7.07
C LEU A 134 1.32 4.16 -7.74
N PHE A 135 0.97 3.83 -8.98
CA PHE A 135 1.52 2.69 -9.71
C PHE A 135 2.53 3.09 -10.80
N THR A 136 2.95 4.35 -10.86
CA THR A 136 3.86 4.88 -11.91
C THR A 136 5.23 4.20 -11.95
N ASP A 137 5.68 3.65 -10.82
CA ASP A 137 6.97 2.94 -10.73
C ASP A 137 6.89 1.48 -11.23
N ILE A 138 5.70 1.02 -11.67
CA ILE A 138 5.46 -0.34 -12.15
C ILE A 138 5.30 -0.34 -13.67
N ASP A 139 6.40 -0.58 -14.38
CA ASP A 139 6.38 -0.71 -15.84
C ASP A 139 6.07 -2.15 -16.28
N LEU A 140 4.79 -2.45 -16.54
CA LEU A 140 4.34 -3.78 -17.00
C LEU A 140 4.87 -4.14 -18.41
N TYR A 141 5.45 -3.19 -19.13
CA TYR A 141 6.01 -3.37 -20.48
C TYR A 141 7.53 -3.46 -20.48
N SER A 142 8.15 -3.43 -19.32
CA SER A 142 9.61 -3.52 -19.18
C SER A 142 10.17 -4.79 -19.76
N ASN A 143 11.23 -4.68 -20.58
CA ASN A 143 11.97 -5.83 -21.10
C ASN A 143 12.64 -6.68 -20.02
N ARG A 144 12.73 -6.19 -18.79
CA ARG A 144 13.25 -6.94 -17.63
C ARG A 144 12.28 -8.03 -17.19
N LEU A 145 10.98 -7.85 -17.35
CA LEU A 145 9.98 -8.90 -17.12
C LEU A 145 10.12 -10.07 -18.11
N GLY A 146 10.62 -9.78 -19.32
CA GLY A 146 10.84 -10.77 -20.36
C GLY A 146 10.93 -10.14 -21.75
N ALA A 147 11.52 -10.84 -22.70
CA ALA A 147 11.60 -10.39 -24.09
C ALA A 147 10.24 -10.63 -24.80
N GLY A 148 9.53 -9.55 -25.08
CA GLY A 148 8.25 -9.55 -25.80
C GLY A 148 7.03 -9.79 -24.90
N ASP A 149 5.87 -9.45 -25.44
CA ASP A 149 4.60 -9.32 -24.74
C ASP A 149 4.17 -10.57 -23.97
N GLN A 150 4.34 -11.74 -24.58
CA GLN A 150 3.95 -13.00 -23.94
C GLN A 150 4.76 -13.28 -22.69
N LYS A 151 6.11 -13.14 -22.76
CA LYS A 151 6.97 -13.41 -21.59
C LYS A 151 6.79 -12.42 -20.47
N GLN A 152 6.50 -11.16 -20.80
CA GLN A 152 6.15 -10.13 -19.81
C GLN A 152 4.85 -10.49 -19.10
N SER A 153 3.80 -10.84 -19.87
CA SER A 153 2.52 -11.29 -19.32
C SER A 153 2.66 -12.56 -18.47
N ASP A 154 3.45 -13.55 -18.91
CA ASP A 154 3.70 -14.79 -18.17
C ASP A 154 4.40 -14.53 -16.82
N THR A 155 5.33 -13.58 -16.79
CA THR A 155 6.04 -13.21 -15.56
C THR A 155 5.07 -12.54 -14.57
N VAL A 156 4.28 -11.57 -15.02
CA VAL A 156 3.28 -10.90 -14.19
C VAL A 156 2.21 -11.90 -13.74
N ALA A 157 1.72 -12.77 -14.62
CA ALA A 157 0.76 -13.82 -14.26
C ALA A 157 1.31 -14.78 -13.19
N SER A 158 2.62 -15.10 -13.25
CA SER A 158 3.26 -15.93 -12.25
C SER A 158 3.33 -15.23 -10.89
N LEU A 159 3.61 -13.94 -10.89
CA LEU A 159 3.63 -13.12 -9.68
C LEU A 159 2.22 -13.00 -9.07
N ILE A 160 1.20 -12.74 -9.89
CA ILE A 160 -0.21 -12.70 -9.45
C ILE A 160 -0.60 -14.04 -8.82
N LYS A 161 -0.29 -15.17 -9.45
CA LYS A 161 -0.61 -16.51 -8.90
C LYS A 161 0.08 -16.77 -7.56
N GLU A 162 1.29 -16.28 -7.37
CA GLU A 162 2.01 -16.47 -6.12
C GLU A 162 1.42 -15.62 -4.99
N ILE A 163 1.19 -14.33 -5.25
CA ILE A 163 0.60 -13.41 -4.28
C ILE A 163 -0.86 -13.80 -3.96
N ASP A 164 -1.59 -14.43 -4.89
CA ASP A 164 -2.96 -14.88 -4.66
C ASP A 164 -3.08 -15.95 -3.57
N LYS A 165 -1.99 -16.63 -3.21
CA LYS A 165 -1.95 -17.55 -2.08
C LYS A 165 -2.06 -16.84 -0.73
N ALA A 166 -1.85 -15.53 -0.68
CA ALA A 166 -2.02 -14.72 0.50
C ALA A 166 -3.52 -14.50 0.77
N ASP A 167 -4.02 -15.07 1.86
CA ASP A 167 -5.40 -14.87 2.31
C ASP A 167 -5.53 -13.53 3.03
N LEU A 168 -6.00 -12.51 2.32
CA LEU A 168 -6.28 -11.18 2.89
C LEU A 168 -7.69 -11.07 3.45
N LEU A 169 -8.61 -11.95 3.06
CA LEU A 169 -10.00 -11.98 3.53
C LEU A 169 -10.09 -12.21 5.05
N ASN A 170 -9.24 -13.11 5.56
CA ASN A 170 -9.20 -13.49 6.97
C ASN A 170 -8.04 -12.82 7.73
N SER A 171 -7.28 -11.94 7.07
CA SER A 171 -6.18 -11.21 7.67
C SER A 171 -6.65 -9.88 8.24
N ASP A 172 -6.21 -9.56 9.46
CA ASP A 172 -6.36 -8.21 10.01
C ASP A 172 -5.51 -7.23 9.20
N ALA A 173 -6.00 -6.02 8.95
CA ALA A 173 -5.27 -4.96 8.29
C ALA A 173 -3.89 -4.69 8.95
N GLU A 174 -3.79 -4.83 10.29
CA GLU A 174 -2.53 -4.70 10.99
C GLU A 174 -1.54 -5.82 10.63
N ILE A 175 -2.00 -7.05 10.40
CA ILE A 175 -1.15 -8.18 9.98
C ILE A 175 -0.57 -7.92 8.60
N LEU A 176 -1.39 -7.47 7.66
CA LEU A 176 -0.94 -7.14 6.30
C LEU A 176 0.02 -5.94 6.31
N GLY A 177 -0.31 -4.87 7.03
CA GLY A 177 0.56 -3.71 7.18
C GLY A 177 1.91 -4.08 7.79
N ASN A 178 1.93 -4.90 8.83
CA ASN A 178 3.18 -5.39 9.45
C ASN A 178 4.00 -6.29 8.49
N ALA A 179 3.34 -7.12 7.67
CA ALA A 179 4.02 -7.93 6.65
C ALA A 179 4.63 -7.05 5.55
N TYR A 180 3.91 -6.01 5.14
CA TYR A 180 4.37 -5.04 4.17
C TYR A 180 5.59 -4.24 4.69
N GLU A 181 5.54 -3.75 5.93
CA GLU A 181 6.69 -3.11 6.59
C GLU A 181 7.90 -4.04 6.70
N TYR A 182 7.66 -5.33 6.99
CA TYR A 182 8.73 -6.32 7.01
C TYR A 182 9.41 -6.44 5.64
N LEU A 183 8.64 -6.52 4.54
CA LEU A 183 9.17 -6.55 3.18
C LEU A 183 9.98 -5.29 2.87
N ILE A 184 9.47 -4.11 3.21
CA ILE A 184 10.20 -2.85 3.06
C ILE A 184 11.55 -2.92 3.77
N GLY A 185 11.58 -3.40 5.02
CA GLY A 185 12.81 -3.56 5.80
C GLY A 185 13.81 -4.55 5.18
N GLN A 186 13.32 -5.65 4.58
CA GLN A 186 14.17 -6.62 3.88
C GLN A 186 14.76 -6.03 2.61
N PHE A 187 13.94 -5.34 1.79
CA PHE A 187 14.43 -4.66 0.59
C PHE A 187 15.44 -3.56 0.93
N ALA A 188 15.23 -2.82 2.02
CA ALA A 188 16.20 -1.86 2.52
C ALA A 188 17.54 -2.52 2.82
N SER A 189 17.54 -3.73 3.39
CA SER A 189 18.76 -4.48 3.71
C SER A 189 19.45 -5.02 2.45
N GLU A 190 18.70 -5.47 1.45
CA GLU A 190 19.25 -6.01 0.20
C GLU A 190 19.86 -4.93 -0.71
N THR A 191 19.31 -3.72 -0.71
CA THR A 191 19.76 -2.62 -1.56
C THR A 191 21.06 -1.95 -1.07
N GLY A 192 21.56 -2.30 0.11
CA GLY A 192 22.88 -1.91 0.61
C GLY A 192 22.95 -0.45 1.08
N LYS A 193 24.01 0.29 0.70
CA LYS A 193 24.41 1.59 1.27
C LYS A 193 23.35 2.69 1.34
N LYS A 194 22.23 2.56 0.63
CA LYS A 194 21.09 3.49 0.65
C LYS A 194 19.94 3.04 1.55
N ALA A 195 20.08 1.91 2.23
CA ALA A 195 19.02 1.35 3.07
C ALA A 195 18.57 2.29 4.19
N GLY A 196 19.46 3.12 4.73
CA GLY A 196 19.12 4.13 5.73
C GLY A 196 18.38 5.35 5.19
N GLU A 197 18.20 5.46 3.85
CA GLU A 197 17.57 6.63 3.23
C GLU A 197 16.04 6.49 3.16
N PHE A 198 15.47 5.28 3.28
CA PHE A 198 14.01 5.10 3.17
C PHE A 198 13.35 4.21 4.25
N TYR A 199 14.10 3.70 5.20
CA TYR A 199 13.57 2.85 6.27
C TYR A 199 14.28 3.07 7.60
N THR A 200 13.50 3.29 8.66
CA THR A 200 14.00 3.36 10.03
C THR A 200 13.78 2.03 10.74
N PRO A 201 14.83 1.39 11.30
CA PRO A 201 14.66 0.12 12.02
C PRO A 201 13.60 0.21 13.12
N GLN A 202 12.70 -0.76 13.18
CA GLN A 202 11.55 -0.77 14.07
C GLN A 202 11.90 -0.56 15.55
N ALA A 203 13.04 -1.09 16.02
CA ALA A 203 13.48 -0.89 17.40
C ALA A 203 13.78 0.57 17.72
N VAL A 204 14.40 1.28 16.78
CA VAL A 204 14.71 2.73 16.90
C VAL A 204 13.42 3.53 16.81
N SER A 205 12.58 3.27 15.82
CA SER A 205 11.30 3.94 15.62
C SER A 205 10.41 3.84 16.88
N LYS A 206 10.31 2.66 17.50
CA LYS A 206 9.57 2.45 18.75
C LYS A 206 10.08 3.31 19.91
N ILE A 207 11.40 3.43 20.05
CA ILE A 207 12.01 4.25 21.12
C ILE A 207 11.70 5.72 20.89
N LEU A 208 11.91 6.23 19.67
CA LEU A 208 11.66 7.64 19.31
C LEU A 208 10.18 7.99 19.53
N THR A 209 9.27 7.15 19.06
CA THR A 209 7.84 7.39 19.22
C THR A 209 7.42 7.40 20.68
N LYS A 210 7.90 6.45 21.50
CA LYS A 210 7.58 6.43 22.93
C LYS A 210 8.08 7.66 23.69
N ILE A 211 9.23 8.19 23.30
CA ILE A 211 9.76 9.42 23.90
C ILE A 211 8.86 10.61 23.49
N ALA A 212 8.55 10.72 22.19
CA ALA A 212 7.81 11.86 21.67
C ALA A 212 6.35 11.92 22.14
N ILE A 213 5.68 10.75 22.30
CA ILE A 213 4.28 10.70 22.75
C ILE A 213 4.13 10.83 24.28
N SER A 214 5.21 10.66 25.03
CA SER A 214 5.16 10.60 26.49
C SER A 214 4.46 11.82 27.11
N GLY A 215 3.40 11.53 27.88
CA GLY A 215 2.59 12.54 28.56
C GLY A 215 1.49 13.15 27.70
N GLN A 216 1.28 12.67 26.49
CA GLN A 216 0.18 13.08 25.61
C GLN A 216 -0.55 11.91 24.94
N GLU A 217 -0.39 10.70 25.46
CA GLU A 217 -0.98 9.47 24.92
C GLU A 217 -2.50 9.51 24.81
N ASP A 218 -3.16 10.21 25.75
CA ASP A 218 -4.62 10.34 25.83
C ASP A 218 -5.17 11.53 25.02
N LYS A 219 -4.32 12.30 24.37
CA LYS A 219 -4.75 13.43 23.56
C LYS A 219 -5.45 12.96 22.29
N LYS A 220 -6.70 13.37 22.07
CA LYS A 220 -7.38 13.18 20.80
C LYS A 220 -6.87 14.16 19.74
N GLY A 221 -6.77 13.68 18.49
CA GLY A 221 -6.36 14.52 17.38
C GLY A 221 -4.87 14.87 17.44
N LEU A 222 -4.04 13.94 17.89
CA LEU A 222 -2.58 14.11 17.80
C LEU A 222 -2.16 14.37 16.36
N SER A 223 -1.23 15.30 16.17
CA SER A 223 -0.55 15.54 14.89
C SER A 223 0.91 15.07 14.98
N VAL A 224 1.31 14.24 14.04
CA VAL A 224 2.67 13.68 13.94
C VAL A 224 3.28 14.12 12.62
N TYR A 225 4.48 14.66 12.64
CA TYR A 225 5.18 15.11 11.44
C TYR A 225 6.54 14.44 11.30
N ASP A 226 6.83 13.97 10.07
CA ASP A 226 8.15 13.49 9.65
C ASP A 226 8.58 14.23 8.37
N PRO A 227 9.56 15.16 8.43
CA PRO A 227 10.03 15.93 7.28
C PRO A 227 10.85 15.10 6.26
N CYS A 228 11.18 13.86 6.57
CA CYS A 228 11.89 12.92 5.69
C CYS A 228 11.37 11.50 5.93
N MET A 229 10.06 11.33 5.68
CA MET A 229 9.30 10.18 6.16
C MET A 229 9.72 8.83 5.59
N GLY A 230 10.46 8.81 4.46
CA GLY A 230 10.80 7.56 3.80
C GLY A 230 9.55 6.75 3.47
N SER A 231 9.49 5.50 3.92
CA SER A 231 8.32 4.62 3.78
C SER A 231 7.17 4.91 4.76
N GLY A 232 7.26 5.95 5.58
CA GLY A 232 6.23 6.29 6.57
C GLY A 232 6.26 5.44 7.85
N SER A 233 7.16 4.47 7.96
CA SER A 233 7.22 3.53 9.10
C SER A 233 7.38 4.21 10.46
N LEU A 234 8.08 5.35 10.52
CA LEU A 234 8.26 6.10 11.77
C LEU A 234 6.95 6.78 12.19
N LEU A 235 6.21 7.36 11.25
CA LEU A 235 4.89 7.95 11.49
C LEU A 235 3.89 6.92 12.01
N LEU A 236 3.83 5.75 11.38
CA LEU A 236 2.87 4.67 11.70
C LEU A 236 3.00 4.15 13.13
N ASN A 237 4.18 4.23 13.74
CA ASN A 237 4.34 3.79 15.13
C ASN A 237 3.54 4.64 16.13
N ALA A 238 3.15 5.86 15.81
CA ALA A 238 2.31 6.69 16.68
C ALA A 238 0.96 6.01 16.97
N LYS A 239 0.38 5.32 15.98
CA LYS A 239 -0.87 4.55 16.11
C LYS A 239 -0.83 3.55 17.26
N LYS A 240 0.33 2.92 17.50
CA LYS A 240 0.50 1.84 18.49
C LYS A 240 0.53 2.32 19.95
N TYR A 241 0.71 3.62 20.18
CA TYR A 241 0.90 4.18 21.52
C TYR A 241 -0.13 5.25 21.89
N ALA A 242 -0.95 5.71 20.96
CA ALA A 242 -2.03 6.66 21.23
C ALA A 242 -3.29 5.92 21.69
N SER A 243 -4.02 6.51 22.65
CA SER A 243 -5.30 5.96 23.15
C SER A 243 -6.47 6.15 22.16
N ALA A 244 -6.33 7.08 21.21
CA ALA A 244 -7.33 7.37 20.18
C ALA A 244 -6.65 7.43 18.78
N PRO A 245 -6.15 6.29 18.28
CA PRO A 245 -5.33 6.24 17.08
C PRO A 245 -6.09 6.63 15.80
N GLU A 246 -7.40 6.50 15.78
CA GLU A 246 -8.27 6.83 14.65
C GLU A 246 -8.34 8.36 14.38
N TYR A 247 -7.93 9.19 15.32
CA TYR A 247 -7.93 10.66 15.19
C TYR A 247 -6.54 11.25 14.95
N ILE A 248 -5.51 10.43 14.78
CA ILE A 248 -4.15 10.92 14.52
C ILE A 248 -4.08 11.47 13.10
N LYS A 249 -3.55 12.69 12.97
CA LYS A 249 -3.20 13.30 11.69
C LYS A 249 -1.72 13.08 11.39
N TYR A 250 -1.44 12.51 10.24
CA TYR A 250 -0.08 12.15 9.81
C TYR A 250 0.40 13.13 8.75
N TYR A 251 1.45 13.87 9.06
CA TYR A 251 2.11 14.79 8.16
C TYR A 251 3.48 14.24 7.77
N GLY A 252 3.77 14.20 6.48
CA GLY A 252 5.04 13.66 6.02
C GLY A 252 5.50 14.27 4.71
N GLN A 253 6.81 14.41 4.55
CA GLN A 253 7.42 14.81 3.29
C GLN A 253 8.47 13.78 2.84
N GLU A 254 8.51 13.53 1.54
CA GLU A 254 9.50 12.67 0.92
C GLU A 254 9.82 13.19 -0.49
N GLN A 255 11.11 13.41 -0.76
CA GLN A 255 11.57 13.97 -2.03
C GLN A 255 11.53 12.92 -3.16
N ASN A 256 11.85 11.67 -2.85
CA ASN A 256 11.85 10.59 -3.83
C ASN A 256 10.43 10.10 -4.08
N THR A 257 9.94 10.22 -5.31
CA THR A 257 8.56 9.90 -5.69
C THR A 257 8.21 8.43 -5.44
N SER A 258 9.09 7.47 -5.79
CA SER A 258 8.85 6.05 -5.54
C SER A 258 8.72 5.75 -4.03
N THR A 259 9.59 6.34 -3.21
CA THR A 259 9.52 6.20 -1.75
C THR A 259 8.28 6.88 -1.16
N TYR A 260 7.89 8.03 -1.72
CA TYR A 260 6.64 8.72 -1.35
C TYR A 260 5.40 7.85 -1.65
N ASN A 261 5.33 7.24 -2.84
CA ASN A 261 4.24 6.33 -3.21
C ASN A 261 4.21 5.11 -2.28
N LEU A 262 5.39 4.58 -1.94
CA LEU A 262 5.51 3.49 -0.98
C LEU A 262 4.95 3.87 0.41
N ALA A 263 5.22 5.09 0.89
CA ALA A 263 4.66 5.58 2.15
C ALA A 263 3.14 5.68 2.10
N ARG A 264 2.56 6.19 1.00
CA ARG A 264 1.10 6.27 0.82
C ARG A 264 0.45 4.89 0.86
N MET A 265 0.99 3.93 0.12
CA MET A 265 0.54 2.53 0.15
C MET A 265 0.63 1.95 1.57
N ASN A 266 1.73 2.21 2.27
CA ASN A 266 1.95 1.73 3.63
C ASN A 266 0.92 2.30 4.62
N MET A 267 0.57 3.58 4.51
CA MET A 267 -0.48 4.21 5.31
C MET A 267 -1.84 3.54 5.09
N PHE A 268 -2.24 3.33 3.84
CA PHE A 268 -3.50 2.65 3.52
C PHE A 268 -3.56 1.22 4.08
N LEU A 269 -2.48 0.45 3.91
CA LEU A 269 -2.39 -0.92 4.42
C LEU A 269 -2.49 -1.01 5.95
N HIS A 270 -2.11 0.05 6.66
CA HIS A 270 -2.31 0.18 8.10
C HIS A 270 -3.66 0.78 8.48
N GLY A 271 -4.58 0.94 7.53
CA GLY A 271 -5.93 1.44 7.76
C GLY A 271 -5.96 2.92 8.17
N ILE A 272 -4.99 3.72 7.73
CA ILE A 272 -5.05 5.17 7.91
C ILE A 272 -5.95 5.72 6.80
N VAL A 273 -7.05 6.34 7.21
CA VAL A 273 -8.00 6.95 6.28
C VAL A 273 -7.39 8.15 5.56
N ALA A 274 -7.86 8.44 4.35
CA ALA A 274 -7.31 9.47 3.48
C ALA A 274 -7.25 10.85 4.13
N GLU A 275 -8.31 11.21 4.87
CA GLU A 275 -8.45 12.51 5.54
C GLU A 275 -7.40 12.75 6.63
N ASN A 276 -6.79 11.68 7.14
CA ASN A 276 -5.73 11.75 8.14
C ASN A 276 -4.33 11.71 7.52
N GLN A 277 -4.21 11.55 6.19
CA GLN A 277 -2.94 11.48 5.46
C GLN A 277 -2.63 12.83 4.80
N HIS A 278 -1.74 13.60 5.41
CA HIS A 278 -1.23 14.88 4.89
C HIS A 278 0.20 14.68 4.39
N LEU A 279 0.34 13.90 3.32
CA LEU A 279 1.64 13.52 2.77
C LEU A 279 1.97 14.35 1.53
N ARG A 280 3.25 14.70 1.37
CA ARG A 280 3.70 15.54 0.27
C ARG A 280 4.98 14.99 -0.37
N ASN A 281 4.97 14.91 -1.69
CA ASN A 281 6.18 14.67 -2.46
C ASN A 281 6.88 16.00 -2.70
N GLY A 282 8.01 16.24 -2.03
CA GLY A 282 8.73 17.49 -2.12
C GLY A 282 9.96 17.56 -1.22
N ASP A 283 10.81 18.56 -1.48
CA ASP A 283 12.01 18.81 -0.69
C ASP A 283 11.67 19.70 0.51
N THR A 284 11.83 19.17 1.69
CA THR A 284 11.57 19.89 2.96
C THR A 284 12.45 21.14 3.11
N LEU A 285 13.67 21.14 2.54
CA LEU A 285 14.60 22.27 2.62
C LEU A 285 14.24 23.42 1.69
N ASP A 286 13.44 23.16 0.64
CA ASP A 286 12.96 24.19 -0.28
C ASP A 286 11.68 24.90 0.20
N GLY A 287 11.30 24.69 1.47
CA GLY A 287 10.11 25.29 2.06
C GLY A 287 8.80 24.67 1.55
N ASP A 288 8.86 23.47 0.99
CA ASP A 288 7.70 22.71 0.52
C ASP A 288 6.97 22.02 1.68
N TRP A 289 6.55 22.83 2.63
CA TRP A 289 5.77 22.40 3.79
C TRP A 289 4.36 21.95 3.39
N PRO A 290 3.68 21.13 4.24
CA PRO A 290 2.23 20.90 4.09
C PRO A 290 1.50 22.25 4.20
N THR A 291 1.42 22.99 3.09
CA THR A 291 0.89 24.36 3.05
C THR A 291 -0.62 24.36 3.27
N GLY A 292 -1.10 25.31 4.07
CA GLY A 292 -2.50 25.40 4.45
C GLY A 292 -2.86 24.58 5.70
N GLU A 293 -1.93 23.82 6.23
CA GLU A 293 -2.09 23.03 7.45
C GLU A 293 -1.49 23.76 8.67
N GLU A 294 -1.95 23.34 9.85
CA GLU A 294 -1.31 23.77 11.09
C GLU A 294 0.10 23.19 11.18
N THR A 295 1.08 24.01 11.50
CA THR A 295 2.48 23.60 11.67
C THR A 295 2.90 23.45 13.15
N ASP A 296 1.96 23.53 14.06
CA ASP A 296 2.18 23.29 15.51
C ASP A 296 1.91 21.81 15.84
N PHE A 297 2.82 20.95 15.38
CA PHE A 297 2.72 19.51 15.54
C PHE A 297 2.92 19.07 16.99
N ASN A 298 2.14 18.09 17.45
CA ASN A 298 2.32 17.49 18.78
C ASN A 298 3.60 16.65 18.86
N MET A 299 3.96 15.99 17.76
CA MET A 299 5.18 15.19 17.66
C MET A 299 5.88 15.49 16.34
N VAL A 300 7.18 15.67 16.40
CA VAL A 300 8.05 15.70 15.21
C VAL A 300 9.09 14.59 15.37
N LEU A 301 9.09 13.68 14.43
CA LEU A 301 9.95 12.50 14.41
C LEU A 301 10.68 12.47 13.08
N MET A 302 11.98 12.22 13.07
CA MET A 302 12.72 12.13 11.82
C MET A 302 13.95 11.24 11.93
N ASN A 303 14.29 10.59 10.82
CA ASN A 303 15.58 9.96 10.58
C ASN A 303 16.13 10.53 9.27
N PRO A 304 16.88 11.65 9.32
CA PRO A 304 17.31 12.34 8.11
C PRO A 304 18.39 11.56 7.35
N PRO A 305 18.49 11.74 6.02
CA PRO A 305 19.52 11.11 5.20
C PRO A 305 20.90 11.71 5.52
N TYR A 306 21.79 10.96 6.16
CA TYR A 306 23.10 11.44 6.65
C TYR A 306 24.09 11.82 5.54
N SER A 307 23.92 11.25 4.34
CA SER A 307 24.85 11.42 3.22
C SER A 307 24.26 12.15 2.02
N ALA A 308 23.04 12.67 2.14
CA ALA A 308 22.44 13.45 1.07
C ALA A 308 23.23 14.74 0.84
N LYS A 309 23.58 15.00 -0.41
CA LYS A 309 24.15 16.30 -0.80
C LYS A 309 23.03 17.31 -0.89
N TRP A 310 23.13 18.38 -0.15
CA TRP A 310 22.26 19.53 -0.28
C TRP A 310 23.05 20.71 -0.83
N SER A 311 22.44 21.53 -1.68
CA SER A 311 23.02 22.79 -2.12
C SER A 311 22.42 23.90 -1.25
N ALA A 312 23.28 24.70 -0.62
CA ALA A 312 22.82 25.99 -0.14
C ALA A 312 22.44 26.83 -1.38
N ALA A 313 21.19 27.25 -1.47
CA ALA A 313 20.74 28.17 -2.52
C ALA A 313 21.40 29.53 -2.38
#